data_35ded144fcf0b3b140a0cde56c8fb946
#
_entry.id   35ded144fcf0b3b140a0cde56c8fb946
#
_cell.length_a   1.000
_cell.length_b   1.000
_cell.length_c   1.000
_cell.angle_alpha   90.00
_cell.angle_beta   90.00
_cell.angle_gamma   90.00
#
_symmetry.space_group_name_H-M   'P 1'
#
loop_
_entity.id
_entity.type
_entity.pdbx_description
1 polymer ?
#
loop_
_entity_poly.entity_id
_entity_poly.type
_entity_poly.pdbx_seq_one_letter_code
_entity_poly.pdbx_strand_id
1 'polypeptide(L)'
;MSANSRKKNLLLNSTWGMIAVVLSTAIAFALRAVLAHTLGEDIYGINTLFSSIINTLLIMELGISTAMVIYLYEPVAKDDRERIKAIIRLYRDVYRIFCLVFLCSGFIVALFFLPSMVATTIPINIVRGYFALFIISITAKYLWSYKRALLYANQRNRVSTIFTTSTDLFFGAVEIIILLCFENYLLYLLLFVAQNITSNALCNIFINKNYPYILENVNQPVTKVDKINIFNTIKPMFVQRIAGVVQDSSNTIILSFMSSTISIVGFYGNYQLIIHTLETIYGQIGASFTTGFGNLYVQNTKDYCFDVFCKSNFSLHWISTIISVSFLVLAQGFISIVFGNDYVLRDIIVIILTLYLYFFLNNIVVISVQNALGSHRLDAKQMIYQTVLNVCLSLLFGYFFGLPGILAGSLISVVLFSTFYKGIVHYKYIFSKPSSLFVLTTLCNFIRFVITAVITFISARLLFKSSSILLWLLCAVFTLVTSNIILLLLSFRIKEFAFVKNYVTKHVKR
;
A
#
# COMPACT_ATOMS: atom_id res chain seq x y z
N MET A 1 -9.84 25.10 17.34
CA MET A 1 -10.60 24.83 16.08
C MET A 1 -12.02 24.42 16.40
N SER A 2 -13.04 25.02 15.77
CA SER A 2 -14.45 24.64 15.94
C SER A 2 -14.74 23.26 15.34
N ALA A 3 -15.77 22.55 15.85
CA ALA A 3 -16.16 21.22 15.34
C ALA A 3 -16.51 21.23 13.84
N ASN A 4 -17.10 22.31 13.34
CA ASN A 4 -17.38 22.50 11.92
C ASN A 4 -16.12 22.63 11.05
N SER A 5 -15.08 23.28 11.56
CA SER A 5 -13.78 23.40 10.89
C SER A 5 -13.08 22.02 10.78
N ARG A 6 -13.21 21.17 11.82
CA ARG A 6 -12.66 19.80 11.81
C ARG A 6 -13.34 18.90 10.78
N LYS A 7 -14.69 18.92 10.72
CA LYS A 7 -15.44 18.16 9.71
C LYS A 7 -15.08 18.58 8.28
N LYS A 8 -14.99 19.91 8.04
CA LYS A 8 -14.59 20.46 6.74
C LYS A 8 -13.18 20.01 6.34
N ASN A 9 -12.21 20.07 7.26
CA ASN A 9 -10.85 19.63 6.98
C ASN A 9 -10.76 18.13 6.73
N LEU A 10 -11.50 17.30 7.47
CA LEU A 10 -11.57 15.85 7.22
C LEU A 10 -12.08 15.55 5.81
N LEU A 11 -13.19 16.13 5.39
CA LEU A 11 -13.75 15.96 4.06
C LEU A 11 -12.75 16.38 2.98
N LEU A 12 -12.17 17.58 3.11
CA LEU A 12 -11.20 18.09 2.15
C LEU A 12 -9.93 17.24 2.09
N ASN A 13 -9.41 16.75 3.23
CA ASN A 13 -8.24 15.88 3.25
C ASN A 13 -8.53 14.54 2.55
N SER A 14 -9.72 13.95 2.78
CA SER A 14 -10.12 12.68 2.15
C SER A 14 -10.33 12.85 0.65
N THR A 15 -11.02 13.91 0.22
CA THR A 15 -11.26 14.16 -1.20
C THR A 15 -9.96 14.39 -1.97
N TRP A 16 -9.08 15.28 -1.46
CA TRP A 16 -7.77 15.51 -2.06
C TRP A 16 -6.88 14.29 -2.00
N GLY A 17 -6.96 13.48 -0.95
CA GLY A 17 -6.26 12.20 -0.85
C GLY A 17 -6.65 11.22 -1.96
N MET A 18 -7.96 11.07 -2.23
CA MET A 18 -8.45 10.20 -3.31
C MET A 18 -8.03 10.69 -4.70
N ILE A 19 -8.19 12.00 -4.97
CA ILE A 19 -7.76 12.60 -6.22
C ILE A 19 -6.24 12.39 -6.43
N ALA A 20 -5.45 12.62 -5.40
CA ALA A 20 -4.01 12.43 -5.44
C ALA A 20 -3.61 10.98 -5.77
N VAL A 21 -4.25 9.98 -5.13
CA VAL A 21 -3.98 8.57 -5.43
C VAL A 21 -4.26 8.27 -6.90
N VAL A 22 -5.39 8.70 -7.44
CA VAL A 22 -5.75 8.45 -8.85
C VAL A 22 -4.74 9.10 -9.79
N LEU A 23 -4.43 10.39 -9.59
CA LEU A 23 -3.52 11.14 -10.45
C LEU A 23 -2.07 10.61 -10.36
N SER A 24 -1.55 10.40 -9.14
CA SER A 24 -0.18 9.86 -8.95
C SER A 24 -0.05 8.44 -9.49
N THR A 25 -1.11 7.62 -9.39
CA THR A 25 -1.11 6.28 -9.99
C THR A 25 -1.13 6.33 -11.51
N ALA A 26 -1.96 7.21 -12.10
CA ALA A 26 -2.03 7.36 -13.55
C ALA A 26 -0.67 7.77 -14.15
N ILE A 27 0.00 8.78 -13.56
CA ILE A 27 1.32 9.23 -14.01
C ILE A 27 2.39 8.14 -13.78
N ALA A 28 2.32 7.39 -12.68
CA ALA A 28 3.23 6.30 -12.40
C ALA A 28 3.10 5.15 -13.42
N PHE A 29 1.88 4.80 -13.84
CA PHE A 29 1.66 3.82 -14.90
C PHE A 29 2.18 4.33 -16.25
N ALA A 30 1.87 5.58 -16.62
CA ALA A 30 2.35 6.17 -17.87
C ALA A 30 3.89 6.20 -17.91
N LEU A 31 4.53 6.63 -16.83
CA LEU A 31 5.98 6.70 -16.71
C LEU A 31 6.63 5.32 -16.81
N ARG A 32 6.05 4.31 -16.13
CA ARG A 32 6.55 2.93 -16.21
C ARG A 32 6.40 2.34 -17.61
N ALA A 33 5.28 2.61 -18.29
CA ALA A 33 5.06 2.17 -19.65
C ALA A 33 6.10 2.77 -20.60
N VAL A 34 6.31 4.09 -20.52
CA VAL A 34 7.32 4.77 -21.33
C VAL A 34 8.72 4.25 -21.03
N LEU A 35 9.07 4.10 -19.76
CA LEU A 35 10.39 3.58 -19.34
C LEU A 35 10.63 2.16 -19.88
N ALA A 36 9.62 1.28 -19.86
CA ALA A 36 9.71 -0.07 -20.39
C ALA A 36 9.89 -0.08 -21.91
N HIS A 37 9.18 0.79 -22.65
CA HIS A 37 9.26 0.85 -24.11
C HIS A 37 10.53 1.54 -24.63
N THR A 38 11.05 2.54 -23.90
CA THR A 38 12.23 3.32 -24.35
C THR A 38 13.55 2.73 -23.93
N LEU A 39 13.65 2.24 -22.67
CA LEU A 39 14.93 1.78 -22.11
C LEU A 39 15.06 0.26 -22.02
N GLY A 40 14.00 -0.46 -22.37
CA GLY A 40 13.97 -1.92 -22.39
C GLY A 40 13.78 -2.57 -21.00
N GLU A 41 13.64 -3.90 -21.04
CA GLU A 41 13.23 -4.72 -19.91
C GLU A 41 14.23 -4.74 -18.77
N ASP A 42 15.53 -4.74 -19.08
CA ASP A 42 16.59 -4.82 -18.07
C ASP A 42 16.61 -3.59 -17.17
N ILE A 43 16.60 -2.37 -17.75
CA ILE A 43 16.57 -1.12 -16.97
C ILE A 43 15.26 -1.01 -16.21
N TYR A 44 14.14 -1.46 -16.81
CA TYR A 44 12.87 -1.49 -16.12
C TYR A 44 12.88 -2.45 -14.91
N GLY A 45 13.46 -3.64 -15.06
CA GLY A 45 13.66 -4.58 -13.97
C GLY A 45 14.55 -4.03 -12.85
N ILE A 46 15.64 -3.37 -13.20
CA ILE A 46 16.56 -2.69 -12.26
C ILE A 46 15.81 -1.60 -11.48
N ASN A 47 15.03 -0.75 -12.15
CA ASN A 47 14.25 0.31 -11.50
C ASN A 47 13.23 -0.24 -10.50
N THR A 48 12.58 -1.36 -10.83
CA THR A 48 11.64 -2.06 -9.95
C THR A 48 12.35 -2.66 -8.74
N LEU A 49 13.50 -3.30 -8.94
CA LEU A 49 14.33 -3.81 -7.85
C LEU A 49 14.81 -2.69 -6.91
N PHE A 50 15.30 -1.58 -7.46
CA PHE A 50 15.71 -0.42 -6.67
C PHE A 50 14.57 0.09 -5.78
N SER A 51 13.38 0.21 -6.33
CA SER A 51 12.18 0.61 -5.57
C SER A 51 11.90 -0.35 -4.41
N SER A 52 12.02 -1.65 -4.62
CA SER A 52 11.79 -2.68 -3.58
C SER A 52 12.86 -2.68 -2.50
N ILE A 53 14.14 -2.52 -2.87
CA ILE A 53 15.24 -2.38 -1.91
C ILE A 53 15.04 -1.12 -1.06
N ILE A 54 14.73 0.01 -1.69
CA ILE A 54 14.48 1.26 -0.99
C ILE A 54 13.30 1.14 -0.02
N ASN A 55 12.19 0.54 -0.44
CA ASN A 55 11.05 0.31 0.45
C ASN A 55 11.45 -0.53 1.67
N THR A 56 12.32 -1.51 1.49
CA THR A 56 12.87 -2.31 2.60
C THR A 56 13.75 -1.45 3.52
N LEU A 57 14.64 -0.63 2.98
CA LEU A 57 15.47 0.26 3.78
C LEU A 57 14.67 1.33 4.54
N LEU A 58 13.52 1.76 3.97
CA LEU A 58 12.61 2.72 4.62
C LEU A 58 11.89 2.17 5.86
N ILE A 59 12.05 0.88 6.19
CA ILE A 59 11.61 0.32 7.48
C ILE A 59 12.10 1.18 8.66
N MET A 60 13.30 1.72 8.56
CA MET A 60 13.91 2.51 9.64
C MET A 60 13.15 3.82 9.93
N GLU A 61 12.38 4.35 8.96
CA GLU A 61 11.57 5.56 9.13
C GLU A 61 10.19 5.25 9.75
N LEU A 62 9.70 4.03 9.54
CA LEU A 62 8.34 3.63 9.88
C LEU A 62 8.11 3.64 11.41
N GLY A 63 7.30 4.57 11.85
CA GLY A 63 6.99 4.80 13.26
C GLY A 63 7.47 6.16 13.76
N ILE A 64 8.56 6.70 13.22
CA ILE A 64 9.07 8.02 13.61
C ILE A 64 8.04 9.10 13.26
N SER A 65 7.57 9.14 12.01
CA SER A 65 6.59 10.15 11.54
C SER A 65 5.25 10.02 12.28
N THR A 66 4.75 8.81 12.50
CA THR A 66 3.49 8.59 13.20
C THR A 66 3.56 9.02 14.67
N ALA A 67 4.62 8.64 15.38
CA ALA A 67 4.83 9.04 16.75
C ALA A 67 4.96 10.56 16.87
N MET A 68 5.70 11.18 15.97
CA MET A 68 5.85 12.64 15.91
C MET A 68 4.50 13.36 15.85
N VAL A 69 3.60 12.93 14.97
CA VAL A 69 2.27 13.52 14.85
C VAL A 69 1.48 13.37 16.15
N ILE A 70 1.53 12.19 16.78
CA ILE A 70 0.84 11.91 18.06
C ILE A 70 1.31 12.87 19.15
N TYR A 71 2.63 13.04 19.31
CA TYR A 71 3.20 13.92 20.33
C TYR A 71 2.99 15.42 20.04
N LEU A 72 2.71 15.79 18.81
CA LEU A 72 2.36 17.17 18.43
C LEU A 72 0.90 17.52 18.66
N TYR A 73 -0.03 16.56 18.79
CA TYR A 73 -1.45 16.86 18.95
C TYR A 73 -1.76 17.72 20.18
N GLU A 74 -1.22 17.37 21.35
CA GLU A 74 -1.48 18.10 22.59
C GLU A 74 -0.88 19.53 22.58
N PRO A 75 0.41 19.73 22.24
CA PRO A 75 0.98 21.06 22.14
C PRO A 75 0.29 21.94 21.08
N VAL A 76 -0.08 21.37 19.95
CA VAL A 76 -0.81 22.09 18.89
C VAL A 76 -2.22 22.49 19.36
N ALA A 77 -2.90 21.60 20.11
CA ALA A 77 -4.24 21.90 20.65
C ALA A 77 -4.21 23.02 21.70
N LYS A 78 -3.11 23.13 22.47
CA LYS A 78 -2.89 24.13 23.53
C LYS A 78 -2.18 25.41 23.05
N ASP A 79 -1.79 25.48 21.74
CA ASP A 79 -0.90 26.52 21.15
C ASP A 79 0.42 26.70 21.93
N ASP A 80 0.97 25.61 22.48
CA ASP A 80 2.24 25.61 23.20
C ASP A 80 3.41 25.60 22.20
N ARG A 81 3.78 26.78 21.75
CA ARG A 81 4.81 26.99 20.73
C ARG A 81 6.18 26.52 21.18
N GLU A 82 6.53 26.68 22.45
CA GLU A 82 7.82 26.23 22.97
C GLU A 82 7.97 24.71 22.88
N ARG A 83 6.94 24.00 23.29
CA ARG A 83 6.92 22.53 23.23
C ARG A 83 6.88 22.04 21.77
N ILE A 84 6.14 22.72 20.88
CA ILE A 84 6.14 22.40 19.43
C ILE A 84 7.56 22.55 18.86
N LYS A 85 8.25 23.68 19.12
CA LYS A 85 9.63 23.92 18.69
C LYS A 85 10.58 22.82 19.17
N ALA A 86 10.49 22.46 20.46
CA ALA A 86 11.34 21.46 21.08
C ALA A 86 11.15 20.09 20.42
N ILE A 87 9.90 19.66 20.17
CA ILE A 87 9.58 18.39 19.51
C ILE A 87 10.10 18.40 18.08
N ILE A 88 9.83 19.44 17.29
CA ILE A 88 10.30 19.54 15.90
C ILE A 88 11.83 19.52 15.81
N ARG A 89 12.55 20.16 16.75
CA ARG A 89 14.00 20.12 16.79
C ARG A 89 14.54 18.73 17.11
N LEU A 90 13.93 18.04 18.08
CA LEU A 90 14.26 16.63 18.39
C LEU A 90 14.12 15.75 17.14
N TYR A 91 13.00 15.88 16.43
CA TYR A 91 12.76 15.08 15.23
C TYR A 91 13.65 15.45 14.07
N ARG A 92 14.03 16.71 13.91
CA ARG A 92 15.07 17.12 12.95
C ARG A 92 16.36 16.33 13.16
N ASP A 93 16.78 16.21 14.40
CA ASP A 93 18.03 15.53 14.74
C ASP A 93 17.90 14.00 14.53
N VAL A 94 16.75 13.43 14.87
CA VAL A 94 16.40 12.02 14.57
C VAL A 94 16.41 11.76 13.06
N TYR A 95 15.79 12.64 12.25
CA TYR A 95 15.76 12.48 10.80
C TYR A 95 17.14 12.66 10.15
N ARG A 96 18.02 13.47 10.70
CA ARG A 96 19.42 13.56 10.24
C ARG A 96 20.16 12.24 10.46
N ILE A 97 20.01 11.64 11.64
CA ILE A 97 20.60 10.33 11.94
C ILE A 97 19.99 9.27 11.00
N PHE A 98 18.66 9.28 10.82
CA PHE A 98 17.99 8.41 9.88
C PHE A 98 18.55 8.52 8.47
N CYS A 99 18.69 9.73 7.92
CA CYS A 99 19.25 9.96 6.58
C CYS A 99 20.69 9.43 6.46
N LEU A 100 21.51 9.61 7.49
CA LEU A 100 22.87 9.10 7.50
C LEU A 100 22.89 7.56 7.48
N VAL A 101 22.11 6.93 8.37
CA VAL A 101 22.02 5.46 8.44
C VAL A 101 21.45 4.89 7.13
N PHE A 102 20.45 5.56 6.55
CA PHE A 102 19.85 5.17 5.27
C PHE A 102 20.86 5.24 4.13
N LEU A 103 21.64 6.31 4.04
CA LEU A 103 22.73 6.44 3.07
C LEU A 103 23.77 5.34 3.25
N CYS A 104 24.27 5.14 4.47
CA CYS A 104 25.26 4.10 4.75
C CYS A 104 24.76 2.70 4.40
N SER A 105 23.52 2.34 4.81
CA SER A 105 22.93 1.04 4.48
C SER A 105 22.72 0.88 2.98
N GLY A 106 22.29 1.93 2.28
CA GLY A 106 22.17 1.90 0.82
C GLY A 106 23.52 1.68 0.12
N PHE A 107 24.60 2.32 0.57
CA PHE A 107 25.94 2.06 0.03
C PHE A 107 26.42 0.64 0.32
N ILE A 108 26.15 0.08 1.50
CA ILE A 108 26.45 -1.34 1.81
C ILE A 108 25.73 -2.25 0.84
N VAL A 109 24.44 -2.01 0.58
CA VAL A 109 23.68 -2.79 -0.41
C VAL A 109 24.27 -2.65 -1.80
N ALA A 110 24.65 -1.45 -2.24
CA ALA A 110 25.25 -1.21 -3.54
C ALA A 110 26.56 -1.96 -3.76
N LEU A 111 27.39 -2.05 -2.72
CA LEU A 111 28.71 -2.68 -2.82
C LEU A 111 28.65 -4.21 -2.73
N PHE A 112 27.88 -4.76 -1.79
CA PHE A 112 27.95 -6.17 -1.42
C PHE A 112 26.78 -7.01 -1.97
N PHE A 113 25.58 -6.47 -2.02
CA PHE A 113 24.37 -7.24 -2.38
C PHE A 113 23.94 -7.04 -3.83
N LEU A 114 24.03 -5.83 -4.36
CA LEU A 114 23.55 -5.52 -5.70
C LEU A 114 24.17 -6.40 -6.80
N PRO A 115 25.47 -6.74 -6.77
CA PRO A 115 26.06 -7.63 -7.78
C PRO A 115 25.43 -9.02 -7.87
N SER A 116 24.95 -9.56 -6.76
CA SER A 116 24.29 -10.88 -6.71
C SER A 116 22.77 -10.81 -6.98
N MET A 117 22.19 -9.60 -6.99
CA MET A 117 20.76 -9.40 -7.23
C MET A 117 20.44 -9.01 -8.68
N VAL A 118 21.43 -8.54 -9.44
CA VAL A 118 21.20 -7.98 -10.78
C VAL A 118 21.87 -8.84 -11.82
N ALA A 119 21.08 -9.71 -12.46
CA ALA A 119 21.52 -10.50 -13.61
C ALA A 119 21.19 -9.71 -14.91
N THR A 120 22.15 -8.91 -15.40
CA THR A 120 22.01 -8.03 -16.57
C THR A 120 23.32 -7.97 -17.36
N THR A 121 23.23 -7.55 -18.61
CA THR A 121 24.38 -7.26 -19.47
C THR A 121 25.02 -5.88 -19.17
N ILE A 122 24.34 -5.02 -18.41
CA ILE A 122 24.83 -3.68 -18.06
C ILE A 122 25.99 -3.79 -17.06
N PRO A 123 27.12 -3.06 -17.26
CA PRO A 123 28.23 -3.09 -16.33
C PRO A 123 27.81 -2.70 -14.91
N ILE A 124 28.17 -3.52 -13.93
CA ILE A 124 27.73 -3.38 -12.54
C ILE A 124 28.06 -2.00 -11.92
N ASN A 125 29.16 -1.37 -12.35
CA ASN A 125 29.55 -0.04 -11.87
C ASN A 125 28.55 1.04 -12.31
N ILE A 126 27.96 0.88 -13.49
CA ILE A 126 26.89 1.79 -13.98
C ILE A 126 25.63 1.58 -13.12
N VAL A 127 25.25 0.32 -12.87
CA VAL A 127 24.09 -0.04 -12.02
C VAL A 127 24.26 0.51 -10.60
N ARG A 128 25.48 0.41 -10.03
CA ARG A 128 25.81 1.02 -8.72
C ARG A 128 25.66 2.53 -8.75
N GLY A 129 26.09 3.20 -9.82
CA GLY A 129 25.90 4.66 -10.00
C GLY A 129 24.43 5.06 -10.04
N TYR A 130 23.61 4.32 -10.77
CA TYR A 130 22.16 4.52 -10.81
C TYR A 130 21.51 4.32 -9.45
N PHE A 131 21.89 3.28 -8.73
CA PHE A 131 21.37 3.01 -7.39
C PHE A 131 21.79 4.09 -6.39
N ALA A 132 23.03 4.61 -6.47
CA ALA A 132 23.50 5.72 -5.64
C ALA A 132 22.64 6.99 -5.85
N LEU A 133 22.33 7.35 -7.11
CA LEU A 133 21.41 8.45 -7.40
C LEU A 133 20.01 8.20 -6.82
N PHE A 134 19.52 6.98 -6.91
CA PHE A 134 18.23 6.61 -6.34
C PHE A 134 18.18 6.79 -4.82
N ILE A 135 19.24 6.33 -4.11
CA ILE A 135 19.38 6.53 -2.65
C ILE A 135 19.46 8.01 -2.29
N ILE A 136 20.26 8.80 -3.03
CA ILE A 136 20.40 10.25 -2.82
C ILE A 136 19.04 10.96 -3.00
N SER A 137 18.27 10.57 -4.03
CA SER A 137 16.93 11.12 -4.27
C SER A 137 15.99 10.90 -3.07
N ILE A 138 15.94 9.68 -2.56
CA ILE A 138 15.08 9.36 -1.42
C ILE A 138 15.59 10.02 -0.14
N THR A 139 16.91 10.10 0.07
CA THR A 139 17.46 10.83 1.22
C THR A 139 17.07 12.30 1.18
N ALA A 140 17.14 12.94 0.02
CA ALA A 140 16.70 14.33 -0.18
C ALA A 140 15.21 14.51 0.16
N LYS A 141 14.37 13.53 -0.18
CA LYS A 141 12.93 13.51 0.19
C LYS A 141 12.72 13.56 1.71
N TYR A 142 13.59 12.92 2.50
CA TYR A 142 13.43 12.84 3.96
C TYR A 142 14.11 13.96 4.74
N LEU A 143 15.06 14.69 4.15
CA LEU A 143 15.91 15.66 4.85
C LEU A 143 15.11 16.74 5.60
N TRP A 144 13.98 17.20 5.05
CA TRP A 144 13.09 18.20 5.68
C TRP A 144 11.69 17.67 6.00
N SER A 145 11.44 16.37 5.82
CA SER A 145 10.10 15.79 6.00
C SER A 145 9.58 15.90 7.44
N TYR A 146 10.46 16.02 8.43
CA TYR A 146 10.10 16.22 9.84
C TYR A 146 9.14 17.40 10.08
N LYS A 147 9.19 18.46 9.27
CA LYS A 147 8.29 19.60 9.40
C LYS A 147 6.85 19.30 8.96
N ARG A 148 6.66 18.35 8.05
CA ARG A 148 5.33 17.96 7.55
C ARG A 148 4.41 17.44 8.66
N ALA A 149 4.97 16.88 9.74
CA ALA A 149 4.21 16.43 10.89
C ALA A 149 3.37 17.55 11.53
N LEU A 150 3.82 18.80 11.44
CA LEU A 150 3.05 19.97 11.92
C LEU A 150 1.78 20.19 11.09
N LEU A 151 1.82 19.94 9.77
CA LEU A 151 0.62 19.99 8.92
C LEU A 151 -0.36 18.88 9.29
N TYR A 152 0.14 17.66 9.56
CA TYR A 152 -0.68 16.53 10.00
C TYR A 152 -1.32 16.81 11.36
N ALA A 153 -0.56 17.31 12.34
CA ALA A 153 -1.08 17.67 13.66
C ALA A 153 -2.14 18.78 13.61
N ASN A 154 -2.02 19.72 12.65
CA ASN A 154 -3.00 20.78 12.39
C ASN A 154 -4.16 20.33 11.47
N GLN A 155 -4.27 19.05 11.11
CA GLN A 155 -5.28 18.51 10.20
C GLN A 155 -5.30 19.18 8.81
N ARG A 156 -4.12 19.60 8.33
CA ARG A 156 -3.91 20.23 7.01
C ARG A 156 -3.15 19.33 6.04
N ASN A 157 -3.36 18.02 6.12
CA ASN A 157 -2.67 17.00 5.30
C ASN A 157 -2.77 17.29 3.81
N ARG A 158 -3.93 17.83 3.37
CA ARG A 158 -4.18 18.21 1.97
C ARG A 158 -3.07 19.09 1.38
N VAL A 159 -2.46 19.97 2.19
CA VAL A 159 -1.41 20.87 1.70
C VAL A 159 -0.18 20.08 1.27
N SER A 160 0.28 19.15 2.11
CA SER A 160 1.38 18.25 1.77
C SER A 160 1.04 17.40 0.55
N THR A 161 -0.17 16.86 0.48
CA THR A 161 -0.67 16.05 -0.63
C THR A 161 -0.69 16.85 -1.94
N ILE A 162 -1.21 18.07 -1.94
CA ILE A 162 -1.25 18.93 -3.14
C ILE A 162 0.17 19.20 -3.66
N PHE A 163 1.12 19.61 -2.80
CA PHE A 163 2.50 19.86 -3.25
C PHE A 163 3.15 18.59 -3.82
N THR A 164 2.99 17.45 -3.15
CA THR A 164 3.56 16.18 -3.63
C THR A 164 2.94 15.79 -4.98
N THR A 165 1.60 15.76 -5.08
CA THR A 165 0.94 15.37 -6.33
C THR A 165 1.21 16.34 -7.48
N SER A 166 1.24 17.65 -7.23
CA SER A 166 1.58 18.63 -8.26
C SER A 166 3.01 18.47 -8.79
N THR A 167 3.97 18.19 -7.90
CA THR A 167 5.34 17.90 -8.32
C THR A 167 5.46 16.56 -9.03
N ASP A 168 4.72 15.52 -8.59
CA ASP A 168 4.69 14.22 -9.25
C ASP A 168 4.16 14.34 -10.69
N LEU A 169 3.08 15.11 -10.90
CA LEU A 169 2.51 15.33 -12.22
C LEU A 169 3.44 16.16 -13.12
N PHE A 170 4.02 17.25 -12.60
CA PHE A 170 4.89 18.12 -13.38
C PHE A 170 6.17 17.38 -13.80
N PHE A 171 6.90 16.84 -12.83
CA PHE A 171 8.14 16.12 -13.12
C PHE A 171 7.88 14.83 -13.88
N GLY A 172 6.82 14.09 -13.57
CA GLY A 172 6.45 12.88 -14.31
C GLY A 172 6.16 13.17 -15.78
N ALA A 173 5.52 14.29 -16.12
CA ALA A 173 5.35 14.72 -17.51
C ALA A 173 6.69 15.06 -18.16
N VAL A 174 7.57 15.77 -17.48
CA VAL A 174 8.92 16.10 -17.97
C VAL A 174 9.78 14.85 -18.14
N GLU A 175 9.71 13.90 -17.20
CA GLU A 175 10.41 12.62 -17.26
C GLU A 175 9.95 11.78 -18.46
N ILE A 176 8.64 11.75 -18.75
CA ILE A 176 8.08 11.11 -19.96
C ILE A 176 8.66 11.75 -21.21
N ILE A 177 8.66 13.08 -21.32
CA ILE A 177 9.19 13.78 -22.48
C ILE A 177 10.68 13.47 -22.66
N ILE A 178 11.48 13.50 -21.58
CA ILE A 178 12.92 13.21 -21.63
C ILE A 178 13.18 11.76 -22.04
N LEU A 179 12.41 10.80 -21.51
CA LEU A 179 12.54 9.41 -21.89
C LEU A 179 12.23 9.20 -23.38
N LEU A 180 11.17 9.83 -23.92
CA LEU A 180 10.79 9.74 -25.33
C LEU A 180 11.77 10.41 -26.28
N CYS A 181 12.41 11.53 -25.84
CA CYS A 181 13.32 12.29 -26.70
C CYS A 181 14.78 11.82 -26.64
N PHE A 182 15.25 11.38 -25.47
CA PHE A 182 16.67 11.10 -25.22
C PHE A 182 16.99 9.65 -24.87
N GLU A 183 15.99 8.83 -24.53
CA GLU A 183 16.14 7.41 -24.16
C GLU A 183 17.26 7.21 -23.11
N ASN A 184 17.36 8.10 -22.12
CA ASN A 184 18.48 8.15 -21.19
C ASN A 184 18.04 8.00 -19.73
N TYR A 185 18.40 6.87 -19.12
CA TYR A 185 18.04 6.55 -17.74
C TYR A 185 18.73 7.47 -16.71
N LEU A 186 19.94 7.95 -16.99
CA LEU A 186 20.64 8.87 -16.09
C LEU A 186 19.89 10.20 -15.98
N LEU A 187 19.43 10.76 -17.11
CA LEU A 187 18.64 12.00 -17.12
C LEU A 187 17.32 11.83 -16.35
N TYR A 188 16.64 10.69 -16.53
CA TYR A 188 15.47 10.33 -15.74
C TYR A 188 15.77 10.33 -14.24
N LEU A 189 16.85 9.70 -13.78
CA LEU A 189 17.24 9.68 -12.37
C LEU A 189 17.58 11.07 -11.82
N LEU A 190 18.22 11.92 -12.60
CA LEU A 190 18.50 13.30 -12.20
C LEU A 190 17.23 14.12 -12.01
N LEU A 191 16.23 13.92 -12.89
CA LEU A 191 14.91 14.54 -12.73
C LEU A 191 14.18 13.99 -11.50
N PHE A 192 14.27 12.70 -11.25
CA PHE A 192 13.70 12.09 -10.05
C PHE A 192 14.32 12.65 -8.76
N VAL A 193 15.64 12.97 -8.76
CA VAL A 193 16.29 13.71 -7.67
C VAL A 193 15.69 15.10 -7.55
N ALA A 194 15.60 15.84 -8.66
CA ALA A 194 15.05 17.19 -8.70
C ALA A 194 13.60 17.25 -8.21
N GLN A 195 12.75 16.28 -8.61
CA GLN A 195 11.38 16.14 -8.16
C GLN A 195 11.29 16.04 -6.63
N ASN A 196 12.05 15.12 -6.02
CA ASN A 196 12.02 14.91 -4.58
C ASN A 196 12.53 16.12 -3.79
N ILE A 197 13.57 16.80 -4.28
CA ILE A 197 14.08 18.06 -3.69
C ILE A 197 13.00 19.15 -3.79
N THR A 198 12.43 19.36 -4.98
CA THR A 198 11.44 20.41 -5.23
C THR A 198 10.18 20.20 -4.39
N SER A 199 9.63 19.00 -4.37
CA SER A 199 8.45 18.65 -3.55
C SER A 199 8.68 18.97 -2.06
N ASN A 200 9.87 18.64 -1.57
CA ASN A 200 10.21 18.86 -0.18
C ASN A 200 10.49 20.34 0.13
N ALA A 201 11.18 21.04 -0.78
CA ALA A 201 11.45 22.46 -0.66
C ALA A 201 10.18 23.31 -0.66
N LEU A 202 9.26 23.08 -1.60
CA LEU A 202 7.99 23.81 -1.66
C LEU A 202 7.17 23.64 -0.38
N CYS A 203 7.05 22.38 0.10
CA CYS A 203 6.36 22.11 1.36
C CYS A 203 7.04 22.81 2.55
N ASN A 204 8.37 22.80 2.59
CA ASN A 204 9.15 23.44 3.65
C ASN A 204 9.02 24.98 3.64
N ILE A 205 9.04 25.61 2.46
CA ILE A 205 8.82 27.06 2.30
C ILE A 205 7.42 27.42 2.80
N PHE A 206 6.40 26.65 2.42
CA PHE A 206 5.03 26.87 2.90
C PHE A 206 4.92 26.77 4.42
N ILE A 207 5.55 25.74 5.03
CA ILE A 207 5.52 25.55 6.49
C ILE A 207 6.24 26.68 7.19
N ASN A 208 7.43 27.08 6.73
CA ASN A 208 8.19 28.17 7.33
C ASN A 208 7.43 29.51 7.27
N LYS A 209 6.73 29.79 6.16
CA LYS A 209 5.90 31.00 6.01
C LYS A 209 4.69 31.01 6.95
N ASN A 210 4.02 29.88 7.14
CA ASN A 210 2.79 29.81 7.96
C ASN A 210 3.07 29.57 9.45
N TYR A 211 4.24 29.04 9.80
CA TYR A 211 4.64 28.71 11.17
C TYR A 211 6.05 29.23 11.47
N PRO A 212 6.32 30.55 11.37
CA PRO A 212 7.69 31.11 11.47
C PRO A 212 8.35 30.82 12.81
N TYR A 213 7.58 30.65 13.87
CA TYR A 213 8.07 30.37 15.22
C TYR A 213 8.91 29.06 15.30
N ILE A 214 8.73 28.10 14.37
CA ILE A 214 9.53 26.88 14.39
C ILE A 214 11.00 27.07 14.01
N LEU A 215 11.34 28.23 13.46
CA LEU A 215 12.72 28.62 13.10
C LEU A 215 13.46 29.29 14.26
N GLU A 216 12.75 29.72 15.28
CA GLU A 216 13.31 30.37 16.45
C GLU A 216 14.10 29.38 17.33
N ASN A 217 14.94 29.93 18.19
CA ASN A 217 15.68 29.10 19.14
C ASN A 217 14.74 28.42 20.16
N VAL A 218 15.12 27.22 20.57
CA VAL A 218 14.38 26.44 21.58
C VAL A 218 14.95 26.77 22.95
N ASN A 219 14.11 27.30 23.83
CA ASN A 219 14.52 27.68 25.19
C ASN A 219 14.51 26.45 26.14
N GLN A 220 13.57 25.51 25.92
CA GLN A 220 13.42 24.32 26.74
C GLN A 220 13.49 23.06 25.88
N PRO A 221 14.56 22.25 25.98
CA PRO A 221 14.66 20.99 25.24
C PRO A 221 13.68 19.94 25.79
N VAL A 222 13.32 18.97 24.94
CA VAL A 222 12.48 17.82 25.34
C VAL A 222 13.13 17.08 26.50
N THR A 223 12.37 16.81 27.56
CA THR A 223 12.86 16.13 28.76
C THR A 223 13.29 14.69 28.46
N LYS A 224 14.16 14.12 29.31
CA LYS A 224 14.56 12.71 29.19
C LYS A 224 13.35 11.76 29.30
N VAL A 225 12.38 12.11 30.16
CA VAL A 225 11.15 11.33 30.37
C VAL A 225 10.30 11.34 29.08
N ASP A 226 10.12 12.50 28.45
CA ASP A 226 9.37 12.59 27.18
C ASP A 226 10.04 11.79 26.06
N LYS A 227 11.38 11.82 25.97
CA LYS A 227 12.13 11.01 24.99
C LYS A 227 11.90 9.51 25.18
N ILE A 228 11.92 9.02 26.43
CA ILE A 228 11.64 7.62 26.75
C ILE A 228 10.19 7.25 26.39
N ASN A 229 9.23 8.12 26.70
CA ASN A 229 7.82 7.91 26.37
C ASN A 229 7.59 7.85 24.85
N ILE A 230 8.23 8.75 24.08
CA ILE A 230 8.23 8.74 22.62
C ILE A 230 8.76 7.40 22.11
N PHE A 231 9.91 6.95 22.60
CA PHE A 231 10.52 5.68 22.18
C PHE A 231 9.63 4.47 22.50
N ASN A 232 9.04 4.43 23.68
CA ASN A 232 8.13 3.36 24.11
C ASN A 232 6.85 3.31 23.25
N THR A 233 6.40 4.44 22.72
CA THR A 233 5.27 4.52 21.79
C THR A 233 5.63 4.02 20.40
N ILE A 234 6.85 4.31 19.94
CA ILE A 234 7.35 3.89 18.61
C ILE A 234 7.57 2.38 18.56
N LYS A 235 8.14 1.78 19.61
CA LYS A 235 8.60 0.39 19.62
C LYS A 235 7.55 -0.65 19.15
N PRO A 236 6.30 -0.66 19.63
CA PRO A 236 5.28 -1.62 19.15
C PRO A 236 4.87 -1.38 17.67
N MET A 237 4.79 -0.11 17.26
CA MET A 237 4.45 0.25 15.88
C MET A 237 5.56 -0.15 14.90
N PHE A 238 6.82 -0.03 15.31
CA PHE A 238 7.99 -0.38 14.53
C PHE A 238 8.01 -1.87 14.18
N VAL A 239 7.73 -2.76 15.14
CA VAL A 239 7.68 -4.22 14.89
C VAL A 239 6.61 -4.58 13.84
N GLN A 240 5.40 -4.01 13.95
CA GLN A 240 4.34 -4.26 12.98
C GLN A 240 4.72 -3.77 11.58
N ARG A 241 5.37 -2.61 11.50
CA ARG A 241 5.78 -2.03 10.22
C ARG A 241 6.90 -2.80 9.56
N ILE A 242 7.89 -3.28 10.34
CA ILE A 242 8.94 -4.19 9.80
C ILE A 242 8.28 -5.39 9.12
N ALA A 243 7.38 -6.06 9.83
CA ALA A 243 6.69 -7.23 9.28
C ALA A 243 5.95 -6.92 7.98
N GLY A 244 5.23 -5.79 7.92
CA GLY A 244 4.52 -5.37 6.71
C GLY A 244 5.46 -5.11 5.53
N VAL A 245 6.50 -4.32 5.72
CA VAL A 245 7.44 -3.98 4.63
C VAL A 245 8.23 -5.20 4.15
N VAL A 246 8.66 -6.07 5.07
CA VAL A 246 9.32 -7.32 4.68
C VAL A 246 8.37 -8.17 3.84
N GLN A 247 7.10 -8.25 4.23
CA GLN A 247 6.10 -9.00 3.44
C GLN A 247 5.90 -8.40 2.03
N ASP A 248 5.84 -7.07 1.90
CA ASP A 248 5.60 -6.40 0.63
C ASP A 248 6.80 -6.47 -0.32
N SER A 249 8.04 -6.37 0.21
CA SER A 249 9.25 -6.28 -0.60
C SER A 249 9.99 -7.61 -0.78
N SER A 250 9.76 -8.61 0.10
CA SER A 250 10.51 -9.87 0.09
C SER A 250 10.39 -10.63 -1.22
N ASN A 251 9.21 -10.69 -1.81
CA ASN A 251 8.99 -11.42 -3.06
C ASN A 251 9.84 -10.90 -4.20
N THR A 252 9.92 -9.58 -4.37
CA THR A 252 10.73 -8.94 -5.41
C THR A 252 12.23 -9.16 -5.17
N ILE A 253 12.67 -9.07 -3.91
CA ILE A 253 14.06 -9.28 -3.53
C ILE A 253 14.45 -10.77 -3.71
N ILE A 254 13.63 -11.70 -3.22
CA ILE A 254 13.87 -13.14 -3.41
C ILE A 254 13.92 -13.49 -4.90
N LEU A 255 12.98 -12.93 -5.68
CA LEU A 255 12.92 -13.12 -7.12
C LEU A 255 14.22 -12.66 -7.80
N SER A 256 14.77 -11.50 -7.41
CA SER A 256 16.00 -10.96 -7.99
C SER A 256 17.23 -11.83 -7.72
N PHE A 257 17.29 -12.52 -6.57
CA PHE A 257 18.36 -13.48 -6.28
C PHE A 257 18.22 -14.81 -7.01
N MET A 258 16.99 -15.22 -7.32
CA MET A 258 16.71 -16.55 -7.89
C MET A 258 16.54 -16.54 -9.40
N SER A 259 16.34 -15.36 -10.00
CA SER A 259 16.07 -15.24 -11.44
C SER A 259 17.35 -15.17 -12.25
N SER A 260 17.34 -15.82 -13.40
CA SER A 260 18.42 -15.74 -14.40
C SER A 260 18.44 -14.41 -15.15
N THR A 261 17.33 -13.66 -15.14
CA THR A 261 17.20 -12.33 -15.78
C THR A 261 16.48 -11.35 -14.85
N ILE A 262 16.93 -10.11 -14.84
CA ILE A 262 16.31 -9.06 -14.03
C ILE A 262 14.96 -8.62 -14.59
N SER A 263 14.69 -8.84 -15.87
CA SER A 263 13.47 -8.42 -16.57
C SER A 263 12.19 -8.96 -15.90
N ILE A 264 12.22 -10.21 -15.40
CA ILE A 264 11.07 -10.83 -14.73
C ILE A 264 10.65 -10.06 -13.45
N VAL A 265 11.61 -9.40 -12.81
CA VAL A 265 11.34 -8.52 -11.64
C VAL A 265 10.50 -7.32 -12.08
N GLY A 266 10.82 -6.75 -13.25
CA GLY A 266 10.04 -5.69 -13.88
C GLY A 266 8.62 -6.16 -14.23
N PHE A 267 8.52 -7.32 -14.89
CA PHE A 267 7.22 -7.88 -15.28
C PHE A 267 6.31 -8.09 -14.07
N TYR A 268 6.82 -8.71 -13.02
CA TYR A 268 6.10 -8.88 -11.77
C TYR A 268 5.72 -7.53 -11.12
N GLY A 269 6.61 -6.54 -11.19
CA GLY A 269 6.38 -5.19 -10.67
C GLY A 269 5.17 -4.48 -11.26
N ASN A 270 4.79 -4.77 -12.52
CA ASN A 270 3.58 -4.24 -13.14
C ASN A 270 2.31 -4.77 -12.46
N TYR A 271 2.26 -6.07 -12.20
CA TYR A 271 1.12 -6.68 -11.49
C TYR A 271 1.05 -6.21 -10.04
N GLN A 272 2.20 -6.06 -9.37
CA GLN A 272 2.24 -5.49 -8.02
C GLN A 272 1.68 -4.07 -7.98
N LEU A 273 2.00 -3.21 -8.96
CA LEU A 273 1.47 -1.85 -9.00
C LEU A 273 -0.06 -1.82 -9.08
N ILE A 274 -0.65 -2.70 -9.90
CA ILE A 274 -2.11 -2.86 -9.99
C ILE A 274 -2.67 -3.28 -8.63
N ILE A 275 -2.09 -4.32 -8.02
CA ILE A 275 -2.53 -4.86 -6.74
C ILE A 275 -2.46 -3.79 -5.65
N HIS A 276 -1.32 -3.12 -5.47
CA HIS A 276 -1.17 -2.06 -4.46
C HIS A 276 -2.11 -0.88 -4.66
N THR A 277 -2.44 -0.55 -5.92
CA THR A 277 -3.43 0.48 -6.21
C THR A 277 -4.82 0.04 -5.73
N LEU A 278 -5.23 -1.20 -6.05
CA LEU A 278 -6.50 -1.77 -5.61
C LEU A 278 -6.58 -1.88 -4.08
N GLU A 279 -5.52 -2.33 -3.43
CA GLU A 279 -5.39 -2.40 -1.97
C GLU A 279 -5.52 -1.02 -1.32
N THR A 280 -4.88 -0.01 -1.89
CA THR A 280 -4.91 1.37 -1.37
C THR A 280 -6.31 1.96 -1.46
N ILE A 281 -6.98 1.82 -2.61
CA ILE A 281 -8.35 2.30 -2.80
C ILE A 281 -9.31 1.58 -1.85
N TYR A 282 -9.19 0.26 -1.77
CA TYR A 282 -10.03 -0.55 -0.88
C TYR A 282 -9.77 -0.27 0.60
N GLY A 283 -8.53 0.02 0.96
CA GLY A 283 -8.12 0.42 2.31
C GLY A 283 -8.83 1.69 2.82
N GLN A 284 -9.20 2.64 1.93
CA GLN A 284 -9.99 3.82 2.31
C GLN A 284 -11.41 3.44 2.78
N ILE A 285 -12.00 2.39 2.19
CA ILE A 285 -13.29 1.85 2.65
C ILE A 285 -13.13 1.27 4.05
N GLY A 286 -12.07 0.49 4.30
CA GLY A 286 -11.74 -0.06 5.61
C GLY A 286 -11.53 1.03 6.69
N ALA A 287 -10.82 2.11 6.36
CA ALA A 287 -10.62 3.24 7.28
C ALA A 287 -11.94 3.91 7.69
N SER A 288 -12.87 4.04 6.75
CA SER A 288 -14.21 4.57 7.03
C SER A 288 -15.00 3.66 7.97
N PHE A 289 -14.90 2.34 7.78
CA PHE A 289 -15.52 1.34 8.65
C PHE A 289 -14.93 1.36 10.07
N THR A 290 -13.60 1.53 10.19
CA THR A 290 -12.89 1.63 11.48
C THR A 290 -13.49 2.71 12.38
N THR A 291 -13.70 3.91 11.85
CA THR A 291 -14.26 5.03 12.63
C THR A 291 -15.72 4.81 13.04
N GLY A 292 -16.53 4.25 12.14
CA GLY A 292 -17.93 3.91 12.43
C GLY A 292 -18.06 2.82 13.49
N PHE A 293 -17.26 1.74 13.36
CA PHE A 293 -17.32 0.61 14.27
C PHE A 293 -16.85 0.95 15.69
N GLY A 294 -15.83 1.80 15.82
CA GLY A 294 -15.36 2.26 17.14
C GLY A 294 -16.46 2.93 17.96
N ASN A 295 -17.21 3.84 17.35
CA ASN A 295 -18.36 4.49 18.00
C ASN A 295 -19.49 3.50 18.33
N LEU A 296 -19.75 2.57 17.42
CA LEU A 296 -20.80 1.56 17.59
C LEU A 296 -20.50 0.61 18.76
N TYR A 297 -19.25 0.20 18.91
CA TYR A 297 -18.82 -0.74 19.95
C TYR A 297 -18.95 -0.16 21.37
N VAL A 298 -18.76 1.15 21.53
CA VAL A 298 -18.89 1.82 22.83
C VAL A 298 -20.36 1.99 23.25
N GLN A 299 -21.28 2.11 22.28
CA GLN A 299 -22.68 2.45 22.53
C GLN A 299 -23.65 1.24 22.53
N ASN A 300 -23.21 0.06 22.07
CA ASN A 300 -24.10 -1.07 21.84
C ASN A 300 -23.58 -2.37 22.44
N THR A 301 -24.47 -3.38 22.48
CA THR A 301 -24.12 -4.72 22.94
C THR A 301 -23.20 -5.45 21.96
N LYS A 302 -22.42 -6.44 22.45
CA LYS A 302 -21.54 -7.25 21.62
C LYS A 302 -22.28 -7.98 20.50
N ASP A 303 -23.50 -8.46 20.77
CA ASP A 303 -24.32 -9.17 19.78
C ASP A 303 -24.77 -8.25 18.63
N TYR A 304 -25.15 -7.04 18.93
CA TYR A 304 -25.46 -6.02 17.91
C TYR A 304 -24.21 -5.66 17.08
N CYS A 305 -23.07 -5.46 17.75
CA CYS A 305 -21.80 -5.22 17.07
C CYS A 305 -21.40 -6.38 16.15
N PHE A 306 -21.63 -7.62 16.58
CA PHE A 306 -21.39 -8.79 15.77
C PHE A 306 -22.32 -8.88 14.55
N ASP A 307 -23.61 -8.56 14.68
CA ASP A 307 -24.56 -8.51 13.57
C ASP A 307 -24.13 -7.45 12.51
N VAL A 308 -23.74 -6.26 12.96
CA VAL A 308 -23.20 -5.23 12.06
C VAL A 308 -21.89 -5.67 11.40
N PHE A 309 -21.01 -6.34 12.15
CA PHE A 309 -19.79 -6.92 11.61
C PHE A 309 -20.10 -7.93 10.49
N CYS A 310 -21.02 -8.87 10.69
CA CYS A 310 -21.40 -9.88 9.69
C CYS A 310 -21.96 -9.22 8.41
N LYS A 311 -22.84 -8.23 8.55
CA LYS A 311 -23.41 -7.47 7.42
C LYS A 311 -22.33 -6.71 6.64
N SER A 312 -21.41 -6.07 7.34
CA SER A 312 -20.29 -5.34 6.71
C SER A 312 -19.31 -6.30 6.05
N ASN A 313 -19.01 -7.43 6.70
CA ASN A 313 -18.14 -8.47 6.15
C ASN A 313 -18.71 -9.06 4.86
N PHE A 314 -20.02 -9.30 4.81
CA PHE A 314 -20.71 -9.75 3.60
C PHE A 314 -20.63 -8.70 2.48
N SER A 315 -20.91 -7.43 2.79
CA SER A 315 -20.88 -6.34 1.80
C SER A 315 -19.47 -6.14 1.22
N LEU A 316 -18.45 -6.18 2.07
CA LEU A 316 -17.07 -6.03 1.65
C LEU A 316 -16.53 -7.28 0.93
N HIS A 317 -17.00 -8.49 1.33
CA HIS A 317 -16.75 -9.72 0.55
C HIS A 317 -17.27 -9.61 -0.89
N TRP A 318 -18.45 -9.02 -1.09
CA TRP A 318 -19.01 -8.79 -2.43
C TRP A 318 -18.08 -7.93 -3.28
N ILE A 319 -17.66 -6.78 -2.74
CA ILE A 319 -16.77 -5.84 -3.45
C ILE A 319 -15.40 -6.48 -3.71
N SER A 320 -14.81 -7.16 -2.71
CA SER A 320 -13.52 -7.83 -2.86
C SER A 320 -13.55 -8.94 -3.92
N THR A 321 -14.67 -9.67 -4.02
CA THR A 321 -14.88 -10.68 -5.06
C THR A 321 -14.87 -10.03 -6.45
N ILE A 322 -15.63 -8.95 -6.65
CA ILE A 322 -15.67 -8.24 -7.94
C ILE A 322 -14.28 -7.71 -8.31
N ILE A 323 -13.57 -7.08 -7.39
CA ILE A 323 -12.22 -6.57 -7.62
C ILE A 323 -11.26 -7.70 -8.02
N SER A 324 -11.26 -8.80 -7.29
CA SER A 324 -10.35 -9.93 -7.56
C SER A 324 -10.67 -10.66 -8.85
N VAL A 325 -11.97 -10.84 -9.18
CA VAL A 325 -12.39 -11.41 -10.47
C VAL A 325 -12.05 -10.46 -11.63
N SER A 326 -12.22 -9.16 -11.44
CA SER A 326 -11.82 -8.17 -12.45
C SER A 326 -10.31 -8.19 -12.68
N PHE A 327 -9.50 -8.32 -11.62
CA PHE A 327 -8.07 -8.50 -11.77
C PHE A 327 -7.71 -9.78 -12.54
N LEU A 328 -8.34 -10.92 -12.24
CA LEU A 328 -8.12 -12.19 -12.93
C LEU A 328 -8.36 -12.09 -14.44
N VAL A 329 -9.46 -11.43 -14.83
CA VAL A 329 -9.89 -11.35 -16.23
C VAL A 329 -9.14 -10.27 -17.00
N LEU A 330 -8.88 -9.12 -16.39
CA LEU A 330 -8.45 -7.91 -17.09
C LEU A 330 -6.95 -7.62 -17.01
N ALA A 331 -6.24 -8.15 -16.00
CA ALA A 331 -4.85 -7.75 -15.74
C ALA A 331 -3.92 -8.06 -16.92
N GLN A 332 -4.00 -9.25 -17.50
CA GLN A 332 -3.15 -9.62 -18.63
C GLN A 332 -3.42 -8.77 -19.88
N GLY A 333 -4.70 -8.53 -20.21
CA GLY A 333 -5.07 -7.65 -21.30
C GLY A 333 -4.59 -6.22 -21.09
N PHE A 334 -4.70 -5.70 -19.86
CA PHE A 334 -4.18 -4.38 -19.51
C PHE A 334 -2.66 -4.30 -19.69
N ILE A 335 -1.92 -5.29 -19.15
CA ILE A 335 -0.46 -5.33 -19.29
C ILE A 335 -0.06 -5.43 -20.76
N SER A 336 -0.71 -6.27 -21.55
CA SER A 336 -0.45 -6.41 -23.00
C SER A 336 -0.66 -5.10 -23.75
N ILE A 337 -1.72 -4.35 -23.43
CA ILE A 337 -2.04 -3.07 -24.09
C ILE A 337 -1.06 -1.96 -23.69
N VAL A 338 -0.69 -1.91 -22.41
CA VAL A 338 0.11 -0.79 -21.86
C VAL A 338 1.60 -1.02 -22.02
N PHE A 339 2.08 -2.25 -21.78
CA PHE A 339 3.52 -2.58 -21.75
C PHE A 339 3.97 -3.47 -22.91
N GLY A 340 3.06 -4.16 -23.59
CA GLY A 340 3.37 -5.12 -24.64
C GLY A 340 3.22 -6.58 -24.19
N ASN A 341 3.17 -7.48 -25.18
CA ASN A 341 2.93 -8.91 -24.94
C ASN A 341 4.07 -9.59 -24.17
N ASP A 342 5.30 -9.11 -24.31
CA ASP A 342 6.49 -9.67 -23.67
C ASP A 342 6.43 -9.54 -22.14
N TYR A 343 5.69 -8.55 -21.63
CA TYR A 343 5.50 -8.31 -20.20
C TYR A 343 4.38 -9.15 -19.56
N VAL A 344 3.67 -9.97 -20.36
CA VAL A 344 2.55 -10.78 -19.85
C VAL A 344 3.06 -12.02 -19.14
N LEU A 345 2.71 -12.17 -17.86
CA LEU A 345 3.06 -13.34 -17.06
C LEU A 345 2.13 -14.53 -17.35
N ARG A 346 2.60 -15.75 -17.05
CA ARG A 346 1.81 -16.98 -17.20
C ARG A 346 0.52 -16.94 -16.37
N ASP A 347 -0.54 -17.55 -16.86
CA ASP A 347 -1.87 -17.63 -16.22
C ASP A 347 -1.79 -18.07 -14.74
N ILE A 348 -0.96 -19.06 -14.44
CA ILE A 348 -0.81 -19.56 -13.07
C ILE A 348 -0.37 -18.48 -12.08
N ILE A 349 0.49 -17.55 -12.52
CA ILE A 349 0.96 -16.44 -11.69
C ILE A 349 -0.21 -15.48 -11.41
N VAL A 350 -1.00 -15.17 -12.42
CA VAL A 350 -2.17 -14.28 -12.27
C VAL A 350 -3.21 -14.92 -11.36
N ILE A 351 -3.42 -16.23 -11.46
CA ILE A 351 -4.33 -16.97 -10.57
C ILE A 351 -3.85 -16.87 -9.10
N ILE A 352 -2.56 -17.13 -8.84
CA ILE A 352 -2.01 -17.02 -7.48
C ILE A 352 -2.13 -15.60 -6.94
N LEU A 353 -1.82 -14.58 -7.76
CA LEU A 353 -1.98 -13.17 -7.38
C LEU A 353 -3.45 -12.79 -7.13
N THR A 354 -4.37 -13.35 -7.90
CA THR A 354 -5.82 -13.17 -7.68
C THR A 354 -6.28 -13.74 -6.35
N LEU A 355 -5.82 -14.96 -6.02
CA LEU A 355 -6.11 -15.58 -4.73
C LEU A 355 -5.52 -14.77 -3.57
N TYR A 356 -4.27 -14.30 -3.72
CA TYR A 356 -3.63 -13.42 -2.75
C TYR A 356 -4.47 -12.15 -2.52
N LEU A 357 -4.83 -11.45 -3.60
CA LEU A 357 -5.63 -10.24 -3.56
C LEU A 357 -6.99 -10.49 -2.89
N TYR A 358 -7.68 -11.57 -3.25
CA TYR A 358 -8.95 -11.93 -2.63
C TYR A 358 -8.84 -12.10 -1.12
N PHE A 359 -7.89 -12.90 -0.64
CA PHE A 359 -7.72 -13.12 0.81
C PHE A 359 -7.25 -11.85 1.53
N PHE A 360 -6.38 -11.06 0.91
CA PHE A 360 -5.91 -9.79 1.47
C PHE A 360 -7.08 -8.81 1.66
N LEU A 361 -7.89 -8.59 0.63
CA LEU A 361 -9.02 -7.66 0.68
C LEU A 361 -10.10 -8.10 1.69
N ASN A 362 -10.38 -9.39 1.78
CA ASN A 362 -11.37 -9.89 2.74
C ASN A 362 -10.97 -9.69 4.21
N ASN A 363 -9.69 -9.53 4.51
CA ASN A 363 -9.22 -9.27 5.87
C ASN A 363 -9.47 -7.83 6.34
N ILE A 364 -9.87 -6.91 5.45
CA ILE A 364 -9.98 -5.48 5.77
C ILE A 364 -10.97 -5.21 6.91
N VAL A 365 -12.08 -5.97 7.00
CA VAL A 365 -13.10 -5.80 8.05
C VAL A 365 -12.52 -6.18 9.41
N VAL A 366 -11.80 -7.29 9.47
CA VAL A 366 -11.16 -7.79 10.71
C VAL A 366 -10.09 -6.79 11.18
N ILE A 367 -9.27 -6.29 10.23
CA ILE A 367 -8.27 -5.26 10.50
C ILE A 367 -8.92 -3.96 10.99
N SER A 368 -10.05 -3.57 10.40
CA SER A 368 -10.77 -2.35 10.78
C SER A 368 -11.35 -2.43 12.18
N VAL A 369 -11.92 -3.57 12.56
CA VAL A 369 -12.40 -3.81 13.94
C VAL A 369 -11.24 -3.75 14.93
N GLN A 370 -10.13 -4.36 14.61
CA GLN A 370 -8.92 -4.34 15.43
C GLN A 370 -8.40 -2.92 15.65
N ASN A 371 -8.31 -2.13 14.57
CA ASN A 371 -7.88 -0.73 14.63
C ASN A 371 -8.85 0.10 15.47
N ALA A 372 -10.17 -0.14 15.33
CA ALA A 372 -11.21 0.55 16.09
C ALA A 372 -11.12 0.28 17.61
N LEU A 373 -10.74 -0.95 17.99
CA LEU A 373 -10.64 -1.37 19.39
C LEU A 373 -9.24 -1.22 19.99
N GLY A 374 -8.24 -0.83 19.20
CA GLY A 374 -6.84 -0.71 19.66
C GLY A 374 -6.21 -2.04 20.07
N SER A 375 -6.74 -3.18 19.60
CA SER A 375 -6.30 -4.52 20.02
C SER A 375 -5.03 -5.02 19.33
N HIS A 376 -4.11 -4.11 18.99
CA HIS A 376 -2.86 -4.40 18.26
C HIS A 376 -1.91 -5.38 18.95
N ARG A 377 -2.00 -5.54 20.27
CA ARG A 377 -1.16 -6.49 21.02
C ARG A 377 -1.43 -7.96 20.65
N LEU A 378 -2.66 -8.28 20.22
CA LEU A 378 -3.04 -9.63 19.81
C LEU A 378 -2.35 -10.03 18.49
N ASP A 379 -2.05 -9.06 17.64
CA ASP A 379 -1.56 -9.30 16.27
C ASP A 379 -0.04 -9.17 16.11
N ALA A 380 0.66 -8.51 17.02
CA ALA A 380 2.09 -8.29 16.84
C ALA A 380 2.88 -9.60 16.68
N LYS A 381 2.55 -10.63 17.48
CA LYS A 381 3.16 -11.97 17.36
C LYS A 381 2.76 -12.66 16.06
N GLN A 382 1.48 -12.56 15.67
CA GLN A 382 0.94 -13.14 14.45
C GLN A 382 1.64 -12.59 13.20
N MET A 383 1.85 -11.27 13.13
CA MET A 383 2.54 -10.65 11.99
C MET A 383 3.99 -11.13 11.86
N ILE A 384 4.70 -11.32 12.97
CA ILE A 384 6.06 -11.88 12.94
C ILE A 384 6.04 -13.30 12.40
N TYR A 385 5.17 -14.17 12.93
CA TYR A 385 5.07 -15.56 12.45
C TYR A 385 4.67 -15.63 10.97
N GLN A 386 3.74 -14.79 10.54
CA GLN A 386 3.34 -14.69 9.14
C GLN A 386 4.51 -14.28 8.25
N THR A 387 5.28 -13.27 8.65
CA THR A 387 6.42 -12.77 7.88
C THR A 387 7.54 -13.81 7.78
N VAL A 388 7.87 -14.48 8.90
CA VAL A 388 8.86 -15.55 8.90
C VAL A 388 8.41 -16.71 8.01
N LEU A 389 7.16 -17.16 8.14
CA LEU A 389 6.62 -18.23 7.29
C LEU A 389 6.61 -17.82 5.82
N ASN A 390 6.22 -16.57 5.51
CA ASN A 390 6.25 -16.03 4.15
C ASN A 390 7.66 -16.17 3.54
N VAL A 391 8.67 -15.63 4.21
CA VAL A 391 10.05 -15.67 3.69
C VAL A 391 10.54 -17.11 3.54
N CYS A 392 10.34 -17.98 4.55
CA CYS A 392 10.76 -19.37 4.50
C CYS A 392 10.09 -20.14 3.34
N LEU A 393 8.77 -20.01 3.20
CA LEU A 393 8.04 -20.71 2.12
C LEU A 393 8.38 -20.13 0.74
N SER A 394 8.52 -18.78 0.64
CA SER A 394 8.90 -18.14 -0.62
C SER A 394 10.30 -18.55 -1.07
N LEU A 395 11.27 -18.70 -0.17
CA LEU A 395 12.59 -19.24 -0.47
C LEU A 395 12.52 -20.71 -0.89
N LEU A 396 11.83 -21.54 -0.10
CA LEU A 396 11.72 -22.97 -0.36
C LEU A 396 11.02 -23.25 -1.69
N PHE A 397 9.83 -22.70 -1.89
CA PHE A 397 9.07 -22.95 -3.11
C PHE A 397 9.64 -22.20 -4.31
N GLY A 398 10.26 -21.03 -4.08
CA GLY A 398 10.98 -20.29 -5.12
C GLY A 398 12.12 -21.07 -5.72
N TYR A 399 12.85 -21.83 -4.92
CA TYR A 399 13.93 -22.71 -5.39
C TYR A 399 13.42 -23.80 -6.36
N PHE A 400 12.25 -24.40 -6.09
CA PHE A 400 11.69 -25.49 -6.91
C PHE A 400 10.85 -25.00 -8.09
N PHE A 401 10.10 -23.90 -7.92
CA PHE A 401 9.07 -23.48 -8.87
C PHE A 401 9.27 -22.05 -9.40
N GLY A 402 10.33 -21.35 -9.01
CA GLY A 402 10.58 -19.96 -9.42
C GLY A 402 9.51 -18.99 -8.91
N LEU A 403 9.13 -18.01 -9.74
CA LEU A 403 8.14 -16.98 -9.38
C LEU A 403 6.79 -17.53 -8.87
N PRO A 404 6.15 -18.53 -9.52
CA PRO A 404 4.93 -19.14 -8.97
C PRO A 404 5.12 -19.67 -7.55
N GLY A 405 6.28 -20.27 -7.26
CA GLY A 405 6.60 -20.79 -5.92
C GLY A 405 6.73 -19.68 -4.87
N ILE A 406 7.43 -18.59 -5.20
CA ILE A 406 7.59 -17.42 -4.32
C ILE A 406 6.20 -16.88 -3.93
N LEU A 407 5.34 -16.71 -4.91
CA LEU A 407 3.99 -16.16 -4.69
C LEU A 407 3.06 -17.13 -3.94
N ALA A 408 3.21 -18.44 -4.17
CA ALA A 408 2.48 -19.45 -3.42
C ALA A 408 2.86 -19.45 -1.94
N GLY A 409 4.14 -19.25 -1.60
CA GLY A 409 4.60 -19.06 -0.22
C GLY A 409 3.92 -17.88 0.46
N SER A 410 3.83 -16.76 -0.23
CA SER A 410 3.13 -15.56 0.26
C SER A 410 1.63 -15.80 0.44
N LEU A 411 0.97 -16.43 -0.53
CA LEU A 411 -0.45 -16.78 -0.45
C LEU A 411 -0.73 -17.66 0.77
N ILE A 412 0.04 -18.72 0.97
CA ILE A 412 -0.14 -19.65 2.10
C ILE A 412 0.00 -18.90 3.43
N SER A 413 1.00 -18.01 3.56
CA SER A 413 1.21 -17.25 4.78
C SER A 413 0.03 -16.31 5.10
N VAL A 414 -0.54 -15.64 4.08
CA VAL A 414 -1.72 -14.78 4.22
C VAL A 414 -2.95 -15.58 4.60
N VAL A 415 -3.19 -16.71 3.94
CA VAL A 415 -4.34 -17.59 4.25
C VAL A 415 -4.26 -18.09 5.68
N LEU A 416 -3.13 -18.65 6.10
CA LEU A 416 -3.00 -19.24 7.43
C LEU A 416 -3.09 -18.20 8.56
N PHE A 417 -2.34 -17.11 8.43
CA PHE A 417 -2.20 -16.15 9.53
C PHE A 417 -3.15 -14.96 9.42
N SER A 418 -3.19 -14.25 8.30
CA SER A 418 -4.05 -13.08 8.17
C SER A 418 -5.53 -13.46 8.11
N THR A 419 -5.88 -14.58 7.45
CA THR A 419 -7.28 -14.96 7.33
C THR A 419 -7.69 -15.84 8.50
N PHE A 420 -7.17 -17.07 8.60
CA PHE A 420 -7.70 -18.02 9.58
C PHE A 420 -7.30 -17.70 11.01
N TYR A 421 -6.02 -17.55 11.31
CA TYR A 421 -5.59 -17.29 12.70
C TYR A 421 -6.21 -15.99 13.24
N LYS A 422 -6.07 -14.90 12.51
CA LYS A 422 -6.59 -13.59 12.92
C LYS A 422 -8.10 -13.60 13.08
N GLY A 423 -8.84 -14.13 12.11
CA GLY A 423 -10.29 -14.21 12.17
C GLY A 423 -10.80 -15.07 13.33
N ILE A 424 -10.19 -16.23 13.57
CA ILE A 424 -10.50 -17.11 14.71
C ILE A 424 -10.30 -16.37 16.04
N VAL A 425 -9.17 -15.68 16.21
CA VAL A 425 -8.86 -14.91 17.41
C VAL A 425 -9.91 -13.81 17.64
N HIS A 426 -10.29 -13.08 16.59
CA HIS A 426 -11.28 -12.01 16.70
C HIS A 426 -12.68 -12.52 17.06
N TYR A 427 -13.15 -13.60 16.44
CA TYR A 427 -14.44 -14.20 16.79
C TYR A 427 -14.47 -14.64 18.25
N LYS A 428 -13.42 -15.29 18.74
CA LYS A 428 -13.34 -15.81 20.10
C LYS A 428 -13.21 -14.70 21.14
N TYR A 429 -12.26 -13.79 20.96
CA TYR A 429 -11.89 -12.83 22.03
C TYR A 429 -12.65 -11.51 21.96
N ILE A 430 -13.04 -11.04 20.76
CA ILE A 430 -13.76 -9.76 20.63
C ILE A 430 -15.27 -10.01 20.74
N PHE A 431 -15.80 -10.96 19.97
CA PHE A 431 -17.24 -11.18 19.86
C PHE A 431 -17.76 -12.30 20.78
N SER A 432 -16.89 -13.09 21.39
CA SER A 432 -17.28 -14.26 22.21
C SER A 432 -18.13 -15.27 21.43
N LYS A 433 -17.81 -15.46 20.12
CA LYS A 433 -18.52 -16.38 19.21
C LYS A 433 -17.65 -17.59 18.86
N PRO A 434 -18.27 -18.76 18.49
CA PRO A 434 -17.54 -19.95 18.09
C PRO A 434 -16.64 -19.71 16.87
N SER A 435 -15.41 -20.22 16.92
CA SER A 435 -14.45 -20.13 15.83
C SER A 435 -14.91 -20.87 14.56
N SER A 436 -15.69 -21.96 14.73
CA SER A 436 -16.28 -22.72 13.62
C SER A 436 -17.19 -21.88 12.74
N LEU A 437 -17.90 -20.89 13.31
CA LEU A 437 -18.75 -19.98 12.55
C LEU A 437 -17.92 -19.11 11.59
N PHE A 438 -16.75 -18.64 12.04
CA PHE A 438 -15.83 -17.90 11.19
C PHE A 438 -15.33 -18.77 10.02
N VAL A 439 -14.84 -19.97 10.34
CA VAL A 439 -14.30 -20.89 9.33
C VAL A 439 -15.36 -21.22 8.28
N LEU A 440 -16.58 -21.57 8.71
CA LEU A 440 -17.69 -21.88 7.81
C LEU A 440 -18.05 -20.69 6.91
N THR A 441 -18.18 -19.49 7.49
CA THR A 441 -18.50 -18.27 6.73
C THR A 441 -17.41 -17.97 5.69
N THR A 442 -16.13 -18.08 6.08
CA THR A 442 -15.00 -17.86 5.18
C THR A 442 -14.97 -18.87 4.05
N LEU A 443 -15.19 -20.16 4.33
CA LEU A 443 -15.24 -21.21 3.31
C LEU A 443 -16.42 -21.01 2.34
N CYS A 444 -17.61 -20.69 2.85
CA CYS A 444 -18.77 -20.39 2.00
C CYS A 444 -18.51 -19.18 1.09
N ASN A 445 -17.90 -18.14 1.62
CA ASN A 445 -17.51 -16.96 0.85
C ASN A 445 -16.47 -17.31 -0.22
N PHE A 446 -15.48 -18.13 0.12
CA PHE A 446 -14.46 -18.58 -0.82
C PHE A 446 -15.06 -19.43 -1.97
N ILE A 447 -15.99 -20.32 -1.67
CA ILE A 447 -16.70 -21.10 -2.70
C ILE A 447 -17.46 -20.18 -3.65
N ARG A 448 -18.17 -19.17 -3.14
CA ARG A 448 -18.86 -18.17 -3.98
C ARG A 448 -17.89 -17.40 -4.87
N PHE A 449 -16.76 -16.99 -4.32
CA PHE A 449 -15.68 -16.33 -5.10
C PHE A 449 -15.19 -17.26 -6.22
N VAL A 450 -14.85 -18.52 -5.93
CA VAL A 450 -14.33 -19.47 -6.92
C VAL A 450 -15.35 -19.69 -8.04
N ILE A 451 -16.63 -19.94 -7.71
CA ILE A 451 -17.68 -20.12 -8.72
C ILE A 451 -17.79 -18.88 -9.60
N THR A 452 -17.82 -17.68 -9.00
CA THR A 452 -17.90 -16.41 -9.74
C THR A 452 -16.67 -16.23 -10.63
N ALA A 453 -15.48 -16.49 -10.11
CA ALA A 453 -14.22 -16.33 -10.84
C ALA A 453 -14.15 -17.29 -12.05
N VAL A 454 -14.45 -18.57 -11.85
CA VAL A 454 -14.38 -19.59 -12.91
C VAL A 454 -15.36 -19.28 -14.04
N ILE A 455 -16.63 -19.01 -13.69
CA ILE A 455 -17.67 -18.75 -14.71
C ILE A 455 -17.34 -17.47 -15.48
N THR A 456 -16.98 -16.38 -14.78
CA THR A 456 -16.67 -15.09 -15.42
C THR A 456 -15.41 -15.19 -16.27
N PHE A 457 -14.35 -15.87 -15.81
CA PHE A 457 -13.11 -16.03 -16.54
C PHE A 457 -13.30 -16.86 -17.82
N ILE A 458 -14.00 -17.99 -17.75
CA ILE A 458 -14.27 -18.82 -18.93
C ILE A 458 -15.13 -18.07 -19.95
N SER A 459 -16.22 -17.44 -19.50
CA SER A 459 -17.12 -16.69 -20.40
C SER A 459 -16.42 -15.49 -21.04
N ALA A 460 -15.58 -14.77 -20.31
CA ALA A 460 -14.80 -13.66 -20.85
C ALA A 460 -13.79 -14.13 -21.90
N ARG A 461 -13.05 -15.23 -21.65
CA ARG A 461 -12.11 -15.81 -22.63
C ARG A 461 -12.78 -16.34 -23.91
N LEU A 462 -14.01 -16.83 -23.81
CA LEU A 462 -14.76 -17.27 -24.99
C LEU A 462 -15.23 -16.11 -25.87
N LEU A 463 -15.63 -15.01 -25.24
CA LEU A 463 -16.24 -13.86 -25.93
C LEU A 463 -15.21 -12.82 -26.44
N PHE A 464 -14.11 -12.62 -25.69
CA PHE A 464 -13.14 -11.55 -25.98
C PHE A 464 -11.77 -12.14 -26.29
N LYS A 465 -11.46 -12.28 -27.58
CA LYS A 465 -10.21 -12.90 -28.09
C LYS A 465 -9.15 -11.89 -28.57
N SER A 466 -9.46 -10.58 -28.60
CA SER A 466 -8.59 -9.57 -29.19
C SER A 466 -8.05 -8.60 -28.12
N SER A 467 -6.83 -8.08 -28.37
CA SER A 467 -6.11 -7.15 -27.47
C SER A 467 -6.38 -5.67 -27.77
N SER A 468 -7.50 -5.31 -28.43
CA SER A 468 -7.82 -3.91 -28.65
C SER A 468 -8.36 -3.26 -27.37
N ILE A 469 -8.04 -1.97 -27.17
CA ILE A 469 -8.48 -1.21 -25.99
C ILE A 469 -10.00 -1.16 -25.85
N LEU A 470 -10.72 -1.10 -26.98
CA LEU A 470 -12.18 -1.10 -27.00
C LEU A 470 -12.74 -2.43 -26.51
N LEU A 471 -12.20 -3.56 -26.98
CA LEU A 471 -12.63 -4.89 -26.55
C LEU A 471 -12.26 -5.14 -25.08
N TRP A 472 -11.13 -4.62 -24.63
CA TRP A 472 -10.76 -4.67 -23.20
C TRP A 472 -11.75 -3.91 -22.32
N LEU A 473 -12.19 -2.70 -22.72
CA LEU A 473 -13.22 -1.93 -22.01
C LEU A 473 -14.58 -2.66 -22.01
N LEU A 474 -14.98 -3.26 -23.12
CA LEU A 474 -16.19 -4.08 -23.18
C LEU A 474 -16.08 -5.31 -22.28
N CYS A 475 -14.92 -5.98 -22.25
CA CYS A 475 -14.65 -7.08 -21.34
C CYS A 475 -14.71 -6.64 -19.88
N ALA A 476 -14.27 -5.42 -19.54
CA ALA A 476 -14.37 -4.87 -18.19
C ALA A 476 -15.84 -4.69 -17.78
N VAL A 477 -16.67 -4.08 -18.63
CA VAL A 477 -18.11 -3.95 -18.37
C VAL A 477 -18.78 -5.32 -18.24
N PHE A 478 -18.49 -6.24 -19.14
CA PHE A 478 -18.98 -7.61 -19.10
C PHE A 478 -18.61 -8.31 -17.79
N THR A 479 -17.34 -8.20 -17.36
CA THR A 479 -16.85 -8.80 -16.12
C THR A 479 -17.58 -8.25 -14.90
N LEU A 480 -17.80 -6.94 -14.83
CA LEU A 480 -18.54 -6.28 -13.75
C LEU A 480 -19.99 -6.77 -13.71
N VAL A 481 -20.68 -6.83 -14.85
CA VAL A 481 -22.08 -7.25 -14.91
C VAL A 481 -22.23 -8.72 -14.55
N THR A 482 -21.44 -9.61 -15.17
CA THR A 482 -21.53 -11.07 -14.94
C THR A 482 -21.18 -11.45 -13.50
N SER A 483 -20.11 -10.86 -12.93
CA SER A 483 -19.73 -11.10 -11.54
C SER A 483 -20.84 -10.70 -10.57
N ASN A 484 -21.51 -9.56 -10.80
CA ASN A 484 -22.63 -9.12 -9.97
C ASN A 484 -23.84 -10.05 -10.11
N ILE A 485 -24.20 -10.49 -11.33
CA ILE A 485 -25.32 -11.40 -11.56
C ILE A 485 -25.07 -12.73 -10.84
N ILE A 486 -23.87 -13.32 -10.99
CA ILE A 486 -23.54 -14.60 -10.36
C ILE A 486 -23.58 -14.47 -8.83
N LEU A 487 -22.98 -13.41 -8.27
CA LEU A 487 -23.04 -13.17 -6.82
C LEU A 487 -24.47 -12.96 -6.32
N LEU A 488 -25.32 -12.28 -7.06
CA LEU A 488 -26.76 -12.15 -6.75
C LEU A 488 -27.43 -13.52 -6.68
N LEU A 489 -27.21 -14.37 -7.69
CA LEU A 489 -27.79 -15.72 -7.75
C LEU A 489 -27.30 -16.61 -6.61
N LEU A 490 -26.03 -16.50 -6.20
CA LEU A 490 -25.45 -17.31 -5.11
C LEU A 490 -25.80 -16.79 -3.72
N SER A 491 -26.30 -15.56 -3.60
CA SER A 491 -26.46 -14.89 -2.29
C SER A 491 -27.91 -14.52 -1.96
N PHE A 492 -28.88 -14.69 -2.85
CA PHE A 492 -30.24 -14.16 -2.66
C PHE A 492 -30.98 -14.74 -1.43
N ARG A 493 -30.59 -15.93 -0.94
CA ARG A 493 -31.16 -16.59 0.25
C ARG A 493 -30.46 -16.23 1.57
N ILE A 494 -29.41 -15.42 1.53
CA ILE A 494 -28.60 -15.10 2.70
C ILE A 494 -29.23 -13.92 3.47
N LYS A 495 -29.26 -14.01 4.81
CA LYS A 495 -29.86 -12.97 5.67
C LYS A 495 -29.19 -11.61 5.50
N GLU A 496 -27.86 -11.58 5.38
CA GLU A 496 -27.07 -10.37 5.20
C GLU A 496 -27.35 -9.70 3.86
N PHE A 497 -27.68 -10.47 2.82
CA PHE A 497 -28.08 -9.93 1.51
C PHE A 497 -29.41 -9.16 1.60
N ALA A 498 -30.37 -9.64 2.38
CA ALA A 498 -31.65 -8.95 2.59
C ALA A 498 -31.44 -7.53 3.16
N PHE A 499 -30.44 -7.36 4.04
CA PHE A 499 -30.07 -6.04 4.57
C PHE A 499 -29.50 -5.12 3.47
N VAL A 500 -28.57 -5.60 2.66
CA VAL A 500 -27.99 -4.83 1.55
C VAL A 500 -29.06 -4.43 0.55
N LYS A 501 -29.96 -5.35 0.17
CA LYS A 501 -31.09 -5.09 -0.71
C LYS A 501 -31.98 -3.97 -0.18
N ASN A 502 -32.36 -4.05 1.09
CA ASN A 502 -33.24 -3.03 1.72
C ASN A 502 -32.54 -1.66 1.82
N TYR A 503 -31.24 -1.64 2.07
CA TYR A 503 -30.45 -0.40 2.10
C TYR A 503 -30.40 0.27 0.72
N VAL A 504 -30.09 -0.48 -0.33
CA VAL A 504 -30.03 0.02 -1.70
C VAL A 504 -31.39 0.50 -2.17
N THR A 505 -32.46 -0.28 -1.98
CA THR A 505 -33.83 0.10 -2.38
C THR A 505 -34.33 1.35 -1.68
N LYS A 506 -33.93 1.59 -0.43
CA LYS A 506 -34.31 2.80 0.32
C LYS A 506 -33.59 4.06 -0.16
N HIS A 507 -32.37 3.94 -0.70
CA HIS A 507 -31.57 5.08 -1.17
C HIS A 507 -31.76 5.38 -2.67
N VAL A 508 -32.14 4.38 -3.47
CA VAL A 508 -32.51 4.59 -4.89
C VAL A 508 -33.90 5.19 -5.05
N LYS A 509 -34.77 5.07 -4.02
CA LYS A 509 -36.11 5.68 -4.02
C LYS A 509 -36.14 7.12 -3.43
N ARG A 510 -35.01 7.65 -3.02
CA ARG A 510 -34.80 9.04 -2.63
C ARG A 510 -34.00 9.78 -3.71
#